data_ab3cc7c181258b3f5568e4fd53705750
#
_entry.id   ab3cc7c181258b3f5568e4fd53705750
#
_cell.length_a   1.000
_cell.length_b   1.000
_cell.length_c   1.000
_cell.angle_alpha   90.00
_cell.angle_beta   90.00
_cell.angle_gamma   90.00
#
_symmetry.space_group_name_H-M   'P 1'
#
loop_
_entity.id
_entity.type
_entity.pdbx_description
1 polymer ?
#
loop_
_entity_poly.entity_id
_entity_poly.type
_entity_poly.pdbx_seq_one_letter_code
_entity_poly.pdbx_strand_id
1 'polypeptide(L)'
;MVSSKDSFESYGLASVALGSIKSQIETTAPPRGLWCDFPLGRPLGVPSDAEFQHRVLRAALNLLDSPEQIFAEYDVSIVDDGTEVMACPMPPRFDPDLHPAVDEANGLRPAYERAVSEYGNRVGAGRSVEADDIALAIEAFIRVADGTPWKEAGVPGIPARVSQDIRGYYETAALALSDHSPPAWAGTRWFLDRTEAGKVVMAARQAMADAGEAQPIWFYMAPGDR
;
A
#
# COMPACT_ATOMS: atom_id res chain seq x y z
N MET A 1 -28.61 -1.95 -7.57
CA MET A 1 -27.21 -2.43 -7.57
C MET A 1 -27.26 -3.89 -7.12
N VAL A 2 -27.00 -4.85 -8.01
CA VAL A 2 -26.93 -6.27 -7.64
C VAL A 2 -25.69 -6.42 -6.77
N SER A 3 -25.88 -6.87 -5.54
CA SER A 3 -24.76 -7.12 -4.62
C SER A 3 -23.84 -8.16 -5.24
N SER A 4 -22.53 -7.99 -5.14
CA SER A 4 -21.53 -8.99 -5.58
C SER A 4 -21.68 -10.36 -4.90
N LYS A 5 -22.55 -10.46 -3.89
CA LYS A 5 -22.97 -11.67 -3.19
C LYS A 5 -23.53 -12.74 -4.11
N ASP A 6 -24.28 -12.31 -5.13
CA ASP A 6 -25.10 -13.24 -5.93
C ASP A 6 -24.36 -13.78 -7.14
N SER A 7 -23.19 -13.23 -7.47
CA SER A 7 -22.53 -13.55 -8.73
C SER A 7 -21.98 -14.99 -8.73
N PHE A 8 -21.19 -15.40 -7.74
CA PHE A 8 -20.60 -16.74 -7.70
C PHE A 8 -21.63 -17.81 -7.30
N GLU A 9 -22.44 -17.52 -6.27
CA GLU A 9 -23.47 -18.43 -5.79
C GLU A 9 -24.54 -18.68 -6.85
N SER A 10 -24.88 -17.69 -7.68
CA SER A 10 -25.82 -17.86 -8.80
C SER A 10 -25.30 -18.81 -9.89
N TYR A 11 -24.00 -19.02 -9.95
CA TYR A 11 -23.36 -20.02 -10.82
C TYR A 11 -23.10 -21.37 -10.12
N GLY A 12 -23.61 -21.55 -8.88
CA GLY A 12 -23.43 -22.78 -8.11
C GLY A 12 -22.04 -22.91 -7.49
N LEU A 13 -21.31 -21.81 -7.35
CA LEU A 13 -20.00 -21.78 -6.73
C LEU A 13 -20.12 -21.27 -5.29
N ALA A 14 -19.84 -22.12 -4.31
CA ALA A 14 -19.79 -21.70 -2.93
C ALA A 14 -18.62 -20.73 -2.70
N SER A 15 -18.86 -19.64 -1.95
CA SER A 15 -17.87 -18.60 -1.70
C SER A 15 -17.75 -18.26 -0.20
N VAL A 16 -16.55 -17.87 0.23
CA VAL A 16 -16.27 -17.32 1.55
C VAL A 16 -15.45 -16.06 1.42
N ALA A 17 -15.83 -15.00 2.12
CA ALA A 17 -15.03 -13.77 2.23
C ALA A 17 -14.22 -13.80 3.52
N LEU A 18 -12.93 -13.53 3.39
CA LEU A 18 -12.02 -13.36 4.51
C LEU A 18 -11.59 -11.89 4.56
N GLY A 19 -11.67 -11.24 5.71
CA GLY A 19 -11.34 -9.84 5.81
C GLY A 19 -10.96 -9.38 7.20
N SER A 20 -10.17 -8.30 7.24
CA SER A 20 -9.67 -7.68 8.48
C SER A 20 -10.52 -6.48 8.93
N ILE A 21 -11.39 -5.94 8.08
CA ILE A 21 -12.26 -4.82 8.42
C ILE A 21 -13.68 -5.34 8.67
N LYS A 22 -14.05 -5.45 9.96
CA LYS A 22 -15.33 -6.01 10.40
C LYS A 22 -16.53 -5.33 9.73
N SER A 23 -16.56 -4.00 9.77
CA SER A 23 -17.67 -3.23 9.18
C SER A 23 -17.81 -3.41 7.67
N GLN A 24 -16.72 -3.68 6.95
CA GLN A 24 -16.80 -3.99 5.52
C GLN A 24 -17.46 -5.34 5.27
N ILE A 25 -17.09 -6.38 6.01
CA ILE A 25 -17.70 -7.70 5.85
C ILE A 25 -19.19 -7.64 6.23
N GLU A 26 -19.52 -6.97 7.34
CA GLU A 26 -20.92 -6.77 7.77
C GLU A 26 -21.74 -6.04 6.72
N THR A 27 -21.21 -4.96 6.14
CA THR A 27 -21.91 -4.14 5.12
C THR A 27 -22.05 -4.89 3.80
N THR A 28 -21.00 -5.60 3.35
CA THR A 28 -21.07 -6.39 2.12
C THR A 28 -21.92 -7.64 2.29
N ALA A 29 -22.06 -8.12 3.54
CA ALA A 29 -22.85 -9.27 3.95
C ALA A 29 -22.70 -10.46 2.98
N PRO A 30 -21.49 -11.02 2.81
CA PRO A 30 -21.27 -12.16 1.91
C PRO A 30 -22.05 -13.38 2.39
N PRO A 31 -22.28 -14.39 1.52
CA PRO A 31 -22.92 -15.64 1.94
C PRO A 31 -22.22 -16.29 3.14
N ARG A 32 -20.89 -16.25 3.13
CA ARG A 32 -20.05 -16.69 4.27
C ARG A 32 -18.93 -15.70 4.46
N GLY A 33 -18.76 -15.20 5.68
CA GLY A 33 -17.71 -14.23 6.06
C GLY A 33 -16.92 -14.72 7.26
N LEU A 34 -15.59 -14.65 7.17
CA LEU A 34 -14.69 -14.80 8.31
C LEU A 34 -13.98 -13.46 8.55
N TRP A 35 -14.29 -12.84 9.68
CA TRP A 35 -13.54 -11.69 10.13
C TRP A 35 -12.33 -12.15 10.96
N CYS A 36 -11.17 -11.61 10.61
CA CYS A 36 -9.91 -11.82 11.32
C CYS A 36 -9.40 -10.48 11.81
N ASP A 37 -9.20 -10.31 13.09
CA ASP A 37 -8.61 -9.12 13.71
C ASP A 37 -7.10 -9.10 13.46
N PHE A 38 -6.73 -8.92 12.19
CA PHE A 38 -5.36 -8.89 11.72
C PHE A 38 -5.04 -7.54 11.09
N PRO A 39 -3.77 -7.12 11.14
CA PRO A 39 -3.32 -5.90 10.46
C PRO A 39 -3.60 -5.93 8.97
N LEU A 40 -4.01 -4.79 8.40
CA LEU A 40 -4.14 -4.64 6.96
C LEU A 40 -2.82 -4.95 6.25
N GLY A 41 -2.92 -5.65 5.12
CA GLY A 41 -1.74 -6.16 4.40
C GLY A 41 -1.27 -7.55 4.86
N ARG A 42 -1.86 -8.10 5.93
CA ARG A 42 -1.58 -9.44 6.45
C ARG A 42 -2.86 -10.28 6.58
N PRO A 43 -3.55 -10.57 5.47
CA PRO A 43 -4.87 -11.19 5.51
C PRO A 43 -4.88 -12.60 6.13
N LEU A 44 -3.75 -13.27 6.16
CA LEU A 44 -3.56 -14.58 6.81
C LEU A 44 -2.78 -14.50 8.13
N GLY A 45 -2.60 -13.29 8.66
CA GLY A 45 -1.98 -13.06 9.96
C GLY A 45 -0.46 -13.01 9.94
N VAL A 46 0.23 -13.94 10.58
CA VAL A 46 1.68 -13.90 10.77
C VAL A 46 2.42 -14.24 9.46
N PRO A 47 3.29 -13.34 8.94
CA PRO A 47 4.11 -13.64 7.77
C PRO A 47 5.06 -14.81 8.03
N SER A 48 5.26 -15.65 7.01
CA SER A 48 6.15 -16.82 7.08
C SER A 48 5.80 -17.89 8.12
N ASP A 49 4.63 -17.79 8.77
CA ASP A 49 4.08 -18.83 9.63
C ASP A 49 3.03 -19.66 8.86
N ALA A 50 3.50 -20.66 8.13
CA ALA A 50 2.66 -21.52 7.31
C ALA A 50 1.61 -22.28 8.15
N GLU A 51 1.96 -22.69 9.35
CA GLU A 51 1.04 -23.41 10.23
C GLU A 51 -0.12 -22.52 10.67
N PHE A 52 0.17 -21.30 11.10
CA PHE A 52 -0.85 -20.31 11.43
C PHE A 52 -1.75 -20.00 10.23
N GLN A 53 -1.15 -19.70 9.08
CA GLN A 53 -1.87 -19.36 7.85
C GLN A 53 -2.78 -20.50 7.39
N HIS A 54 -2.34 -21.75 7.48
CA HIS A 54 -3.17 -22.92 7.18
C HIS A 54 -4.34 -23.07 8.16
N ARG A 55 -4.18 -22.73 9.44
CA ARG A 55 -5.31 -22.73 10.39
C ARG A 55 -6.37 -21.69 9.99
N VAL A 56 -5.95 -20.47 9.62
CA VAL A 56 -6.85 -19.41 9.15
C VAL A 56 -7.61 -19.85 7.89
N LEU A 57 -6.89 -20.37 6.89
CA LEU A 57 -7.50 -20.87 5.65
C LEU A 57 -8.49 -21.99 5.93
N ARG A 58 -8.15 -22.94 6.80
CA ARG A 58 -9.04 -24.04 7.18
C ARG A 58 -10.30 -23.53 7.89
N ALA A 59 -10.17 -22.54 8.78
CA ALA A 59 -11.33 -21.93 9.41
C ALA A 59 -12.26 -21.26 8.39
N ALA A 60 -11.71 -20.55 7.40
CA ALA A 60 -12.48 -19.95 6.33
C ALA A 60 -13.19 -21.01 5.45
N LEU A 61 -12.44 -22.05 5.03
CA LEU A 61 -12.98 -23.11 4.17
C LEU A 61 -14.05 -23.95 4.87
N ASN A 62 -13.95 -24.17 6.17
CA ASN A 62 -14.98 -24.88 6.95
C ASN A 62 -16.34 -24.16 6.93
N LEU A 63 -16.37 -22.83 6.68
CA LEU A 63 -17.64 -22.12 6.54
C LEU A 63 -18.38 -22.49 5.26
N LEU A 64 -17.72 -23.07 4.26
CA LEU A 64 -18.35 -23.52 3.02
C LEU A 64 -19.37 -24.65 3.23
N ASP A 65 -19.26 -25.39 4.34
CA ASP A 65 -20.21 -26.43 4.72
C ASP A 65 -21.54 -25.86 5.22
N SER A 66 -21.61 -24.56 5.54
CA SER A 66 -22.86 -23.91 5.96
C SER A 66 -23.75 -23.61 4.77
N PRO A 67 -24.99 -24.11 4.75
CA PRO A 67 -25.96 -23.75 3.70
C PRO A 67 -26.57 -22.36 3.91
N GLU A 68 -26.44 -21.78 5.08
CA GLU A 68 -27.00 -20.49 5.46
C GLU A 68 -25.94 -19.40 5.46
N GLN A 69 -26.39 -18.14 5.36
CA GLN A 69 -25.50 -17.00 5.51
C GLN A 69 -24.89 -17.01 6.93
N ILE A 70 -23.57 -17.00 7.01
CA ILE A 70 -22.85 -17.00 8.27
C ILE A 70 -21.76 -15.93 8.30
N PHE A 71 -21.68 -15.22 9.42
CA PHE A 71 -20.58 -14.34 9.75
C PHE A 71 -19.89 -14.88 11.01
N ALA A 72 -18.65 -15.31 10.85
CA ALA A 72 -17.83 -15.85 11.92
C ALA A 72 -16.64 -14.92 12.24
N GLU A 73 -16.19 -14.97 13.47
CA GLU A 73 -14.98 -14.28 13.94
C GLU A 73 -13.89 -15.32 14.18
N TYR A 74 -12.68 -15.03 13.72
CA TYR A 74 -11.51 -15.84 14.06
C TYR A 74 -11.06 -15.49 15.49
N ASP A 75 -10.81 -16.48 16.30
CA ASP A 75 -10.59 -16.33 17.75
C ASP A 75 -9.22 -15.80 18.17
N VAL A 76 -8.35 -15.52 17.19
CA VAL A 76 -7.02 -14.94 17.42
C VAL A 76 -6.95 -13.53 16.87
N SER A 77 -6.57 -12.59 17.72
CA SER A 77 -6.22 -11.21 17.32
C SER A 77 -4.71 -11.10 17.17
N ILE A 78 -4.25 -10.41 16.13
CA ILE A 78 -2.84 -10.07 15.94
C ILE A 78 -2.71 -8.57 16.05
N VAL A 79 -2.10 -8.12 17.15
CA VAL A 79 -1.78 -6.71 17.34
C VAL A 79 -0.43 -6.43 16.69
N ASP A 80 -0.45 -5.54 15.70
CA ASP A 80 0.78 -4.93 15.19
C ASP A 80 0.98 -3.62 15.96
N ASP A 81 1.79 -3.66 16.99
CA ASP A 81 2.07 -2.47 17.81
C ASP A 81 2.84 -1.39 17.07
N GLY A 82 3.36 -1.72 15.87
CA GLY A 82 3.98 -0.75 14.95
C GLY A 82 5.11 0.07 15.56
N THR A 83 5.65 -0.36 16.72
CA THR A 83 6.67 0.37 17.47
C THR A 83 8.06 0.23 16.87
N GLU A 84 8.31 -0.83 16.09
CA GLU A 84 9.57 -0.98 15.38
C GLU A 84 9.62 -0.01 14.19
N VAL A 85 10.51 0.96 14.32
CA VAL A 85 10.81 1.87 13.22
C VAL A 85 11.63 1.11 12.20
N MET A 86 11.16 1.06 10.97
CA MET A 86 11.96 0.52 9.87
C MET A 86 13.20 1.41 9.70
N ALA A 87 14.35 0.91 10.16
CA ALA A 87 15.63 1.59 10.01
C ALA A 87 16.24 1.19 8.67
N CYS A 88 15.80 1.84 7.59
CA CYS A 88 16.51 1.73 6.31
C CYS A 88 17.56 2.81 6.23
N PRO A 89 18.84 2.45 6.08
CA PRO A 89 19.88 3.44 5.83
C PRO A 89 19.61 4.11 4.48
N MET A 90 19.37 5.42 4.54
CA MET A 90 19.19 6.22 3.33
C MET A 90 20.55 6.45 2.66
N PRO A 91 20.60 6.47 1.31
CA PRO A 91 21.84 6.84 0.62
C PRO A 91 22.25 8.26 1.00
N PRO A 92 23.56 8.52 1.10
CA PRO A 92 24.04 9.89 1.26
C PRO A 92 23.69 10.73 0.03
N ARG A 93 23.59 12.04 0.19
CA ARG A 93 23.43 12.93 -0.96
C ARG A 93 24.63 12.84 -1.89
N PHE A 94 24.36 12.63 -3.17
CA PHE A 94 25.38 12.56 -4.22
C PHE A 94 25.50 13.85 -5.02
N ASP A 95 24.35 14.47 -5.31
CA ASP A 95 24.28 15.68 -6.13
C ASP A 95 23.57 16.81 -5.35
N PRO A 96 24.35 17.78 -4.82
CA PRO A 96 23.78 18.88 -4.06
C PRO A 96 22.95 19.86 -4.92
N ASP A 97 23.09 19.83 -6.24
CA ASP A 97 22.36 20.71 -7.16
C ASP A 97 20.93 20.17 -7.45
N LEU A 98 20.71 18.87 -7.22
CA LEU A 98 19.37 18.29 -7.32
C LEU A 98 18.53 18.57 -6.09
N HIS A 99 17.20 18.59 -6.29
CA HIS A 99 16.29 18.58 -5.14
C HIS A 99 16.51 17.32 -4.29
N PRO A 100 16.51 17.41 -2.94
CA PRO A 100 16.80 16.26 -2.06
C PRO A 100 16.01 15.00 -2.37
N ALA A 101 14.72 15.13 -2.69
CA ALA A 101 13.86 13.99 -3.02
C ALA A 101 14.24 13.29 -4.34
N VAL A 102 14.74 14.05 -5.32
CA VAL A 102 15.19 13.52 -6.62
C VAL A 102 16.51 12.78 -6.45
N ASP A 103 17.47 13.40 -5.74
CA ASP A 103 18.77 12.79 -5.44
C ASP A 103 18.60 11.51 -4.60
N GLU A 104 17.69 11.53 -3.62
CA GLU A 104 17.35 10.38 -2.77
C GLU A 104 16.80 9.22 -3.63
N ALA A 105 15.85 9.49 -4.53
CA ALA A 105 15.28 8.48 -5.42
C ALA A 105 16.34 7.86 -6.33
N ASN A 106 17.23 8.68 -6.90
CA ASN A 106 18.36 8.22 -7.72
C ASN A 106 19.31 7.33 -6.90
N GLY A 107 19.61 7.72 -5.67
CA GLY A 107 20.47 6.96 -4.77
C GLY A 107 19.89 5.61 -4.34
N LEU A 108 18.57 5.47 -4.32
CA LEU A 108 17.88 4.21 -3.99
C LEU A 108 17.82 3.22 -5.16
N ARG A 109 18.12 3.65 -6.39
CA ARG A 109 18.02 2.81 -7.59
C ARG A 109 18.72 1.45 -7.46
N PRO A 110 19.98 1.34 -7.00
CA PRO A 110 20.64 0.05 -6.87
C PRO A 110 19.96 -0.89 -5.86
N ALA A 111 19.37 -0.34 -4.79
CA ALA A 111 18.62 -1.13 -3.82
C ALA A 111 17.31 -1.65 -4.41
N TYR A 112 16.58 -0.81 -5.17
CA TYR A 112 15.39 -1.21 -5.89
C TYR A 112 15.68 -2.36 -6.87
N GLU A 113 16.72 -2.24 -7.70
CA GLU A 113 17.10 -3.27 -8.67
C GLU A 113 17.48 -4.59 -8.01
N ARG A 114 18.21 -4.57 -6.89
CA ARG A 114 18.50 -5.78 -6.10
C ARG A 114 17.22 -6.44 -5.60
N ALA A 115 16.30 -5.66 -5.01
CA ALA A 115 15.04 -6.20 -4.52
C ALA A 115 14.19 -6.81 -5.64
N VAL A 116 14.10 -6.14 -6.79
CA VAL A 116 13.38 -6.67 -7.97
C VAL A 116 14.02 -7.95 -8.48
N SER A 117 15.35 -8.03 -8.50
CA SER A 117 16.06 -9.23 -8.91
C SER A 117 15.83 -10.43 -7.97
N GLU A 118 15.70 -10.16 -6.66
CA GLU A 118 15.53 -11.19 -5.65
C GLU A 118 14.07 -11.61 -5.46
N TYR A 119 13.15 -10.64 -5.41
CA TYR A 119 11.75 -10.89 -5.05
C TYR A 119 10.77 -10.72 -6.22
N GLY A 120 11.22 -10.22 -7.37
CA GLY A 120 10.39 -9.82 -8.49
C GLY A 120 9.68 -8.48 -8.26
N ASN A 121 9.15 -7.90 -9.34
CA ASN A 121 8.38 -6.64 -9.27
C ASN A 121 6.92 -6.91 -8.87
N ARG A 122 6.67 -7.25 -7.60
CA ARG A 122 5.32 -7.59 -7.11
C ARG A 122 4.52 -6.38 -6.65
N VAL A 123 5.20 -5.35 -6.13
CA VAL A 123 4.56 -4.17 -5.51
C VAL A 123 5.25 -2.85 -5.90
N GLY A 124 6.29 -2.89 -6.74
CA GLY A 124 7.06 -1.70 -7.12
C GLY A 124 6.33 -0.76 -8.08
N ALA A 125 7.09 0.14 -8.68
CA ALA A 125 6.63 1.02 -9.74
C ALA A 125 6.15 0.24 -10.99
N GLY A 126 5.49 0.91 -11.91
CA GLY A 126 5.12 0.36 -13.22
C GLY A 126 3.63 0.24 -13.50
N ARG A 127 2.76 0.83 -12.66
CA ARG A 127 1.32 0.93 -12.96
C ARG A 127 0.97 2.19 -13.74
N SER A 128 1.61 3.29 -13.41
CA SER A 128 1.48 4.61 -14.04
C SER A 128 2.84 5.20 -14.37
N VAL A 129 3.87 4.84 -13.61
CA VAL A 129 5.24 5.35 -13.74
C VAL A 129 6.21 4.19 -13.61
N GLU A 130 7.03 3.98 -14.62
CA GLU A 130 8.12 3.02 -14.58
C GLU A 130 9.23 3.46 -13.61
N ALA A 131 10.03 2.50 -13.16
CA ALA A 131 11.10 2.80 -12.19
C ALA A 131 12.12 3.83 -12.70
N ASP A 132 12.33 3.92 -14.02
CA ASP A 132 13.23 4.87 -14.66
C ASP A 132 12.71 6.31 -14.58
N ASP A 133 11.40 6.49 -14.49
CA ASP A 133 10.73 7.79 -14.53
C ASP A 133 10.31 8.27 -13.12
N ILE A 134 10.64 7.55 -12.05
CA ILE A 134 10.28 7.93 -10.68
C ILE A 134 10.84 9.30 -10.30
N ALA A 135 12.09 9.60 -10.65
CA ALA A 135 12.72 10.89 -10.39
C ALA A 135 11.95 12.04 -11.08
N LEU A 136 11.55 11.86 -12.35
CA LEU A 136 10.75 12.84 -13.09
C LEU A 136 9.35 13.02 -12.49
N ALA A 137 8.73 11.95 -12.01
CA ALA A 137 7.44 12.03 -11.32
C ALA A 137 7.55 12.81 -9.99
N ILE A 138 8.64 12.65 -9.24
CA ILE A 138 8.93 13.43 -8.04
C ILE A 138 9.11 14.91 -8.39
N GLU A 139 9.86 15.24 -9.46
CA GLU A 139 9.98 16.63 -9.93
C GLU A 139 8.62 17.25 -10.27
N ALA A 140 7.72 16.49 -10.88
CA ALA A 140 6.37 16.97 -11.15
C ALA A 140 5.62 17.27 -9.83
N PHE A 141 5.74 16.43 -8.82
CA PHE A 141 5.13 16.70 -7.51
C PHE A 141 5.80 17.87 -6.75
N ILE A 142 7.09 18.12 -6.93
CA ILE A 142 7.74 19.32 -6.40
C ILE A 142 7.06 20.57 -6.98
N ARG A 143 6.84 20.62 -8.31
CA ARG A 143 6.11 21.73 -8.94
C ARG A 143 4.69 21.87 -8.42
N VAL A 144 3.99 20.76 -8.15
CA VAL A 144 2.65 20.82 -7.54
C VAL A 144 2.72 21.37 -6.12
N ALA A 145 3.69 20.95 -5.32
CA ALA A 145 3.89 21.44 -3.95
C ALA A 145 4.20 22.96 -3.94
N ASP A 146 4.87 23.47 -4.99
CA ASP A 146 5.16 24.88 -5.20
C ASP A 146 3.97 25.68 -5.79
N GLY A 147 2.80 25.03 -5.95
CA GLY A 147 1.55 25.68 -6.36
C GLY A 147 1.22 25.58 -7.86
N THR A 148 1.99 24.85 -8.66
CA THR A 148 1.62 24.59 -10.05
C THR A 148 0.45 23.60 -10.11
N PRO A 149 -0.63 23.87 -10.87
CA PRO A 149 -1.71 22.92 -11.06
C PRO A 149 -1.20 21.57 -11.55
N TRP A 150 -1.65 20.46 -10.96
CA TRP A 150 -1.08 19.14 -11.25
C TRP A 150 -1.11 18.72 -12.73
N LYS A 151 -2.12 19.22 -13.49
CA LYS A 151 -2.24 19.00 -14.93
C LYS A 151 -1.17 19.73 -15.74
N GLU A 152 -0.68 20.86 -15.24
CA GLU A 152 0.36 21.69 -15.86
C GLU A 152 1.75 21.31 -15.36
N ALA A 153 1.84 20.71 -14.16
CA ALA A 153 3.07 20.26 -13.56
C ALA A 153 3.71 19.04 -14.25
N GLY A 154 3.01 18.41 -15.20
CA GLY A 154 3.52 17.25 -15.91
C GLY A 154 3.46 15.94 -15.11
N VAL A 155 2.52 15.83 -14.16
CA VAL A 155 2.30 14.57 -13.42
C VAL A 155 1.87 13.49 -14.43
N PRO A 156 2.59 12.34 -14.50
CA PRO A 156 2.38 11.33 -15.55
C PRO A 156 1.18 10.41 -15.24
N GLY A 157 0.01 10.99 -15.02
CA GLY A 157 -1.22 10.26 -14.75
C GLY A 157 -2.02 10.83 -13.58
N ILE A 158 -2.85 10.01 -12.96
CA ILE A 158 -3.65 10.41 -11.79
C ILE A 158 -2.73 10.52 -10.56
N PRO A 159 -2.65 11.67 -9.88
CA PRO A 159 -1.74 11.89 -8.75
C PRO A 159 -1.75 10.78 -7.70
N ALA A 160 -2.93 10.29 -7.32
CA ALA A 160 -3.07 9.20 -6.36
C ALA A 160 -2.40 7.89 -6.82
N ARG A 161 -2.38 7.59 -8.12
CA ARG A 161 -1.70 6.39 -8.65
C ARG A 161 -0.21 6.59 -8.80
N VAL A 162 0.20 7.78 -9.26
CA VAL A 162 1.61 8.14 -9.38
C VAL A 162 2.30 8.11 -8.02
N SER A 163 1.64 8.65 -6.97
CA SER A 163 2.17 8.59 -5.60
C SER A 163 2.31 7.15 -5.07
N GLN A 164 1.40 6.25 -5.48
CA GLN A 164 1.49 4.82 -5.13
C GLN A 164 2.69 4.15 -5.79
N ASP A 165 3.02 4.50 -7.05
CA ASP A 165 4.20 3.97 -7.73
C ASP A 165 5.50 4.51 -7.11
N ILE A 166 5.55 5.80 -6.77
CA ILE A 166 6.68 6.37 -6.03
C ILE A 166 6.87 5.64 -4.70
N ARG A 167 5.80 5.49 -3.91
CA ARG A 167 5.86 4.75 -2.65
C ARG A 167 6.29 3.30 -2.87
N GLY A 168 5.71 2.60 -3.84
CA GLY A 168 6.06 1.22 -4.18
C GLY A 168 7.52 1.05 -4.58
N TYR A 169 8.11 2.04 -5.27
CA TYR A 169 9.54 2.05 -5.55
C TYR A 169 10.38 2.11 -4.27
N TYR A 170 10.04 3.01 -3.33
CA TYR A 170 10.72 3.13 -2.05
C TYR A 170 10.55 1.90 -1.17
N GLU A 171 9.32 1.41 -1.03
CA GLU A 171 9.02 0.19 -0.26
C GLU A 171 9.75 -1.04 -0.83
N THR A 172 9.88 -1.13 -2.15
CA THR A 172 10.65 -2.20 -2.81
C THR A 172 12.14 -2.06 -2.53
N ALA A 173 12.71 -0.86 -2.67
CA ALA A 173 14.12 -0.62 -2.33
C ALA A 173 14.41 -0.96 -0.86
N ALA A 174 13.47 -0.65 0.03
CA ALA A 174 13.58 -0.96 1.45
C ALA A 174 13.71 -2.47 1.75
N LEU A 175 13.13 -3.35 0.93
CA LEU A 175 13.31 -4.80 1.08
C LEU A 175 14.78 -5.25 0.95
N ALA A 176 15.57 -4.58 0.12
CA ALA A 176 17.00 -4.87 -0.03
C ALA A 176 17.89 -4.15 1.01
N LEU A 177 17.31 -3.26 1.81
CA LEU A 177 18.01 -2.48 2.84
C LEU A 177 17.65 -2.94 4.26
N SER A 178 16.56 -3.69 4.41
CA SER A 178 16.12 -4.22 5.70
C SER A 178 16.65 -5.63 5.89
N ASP A 179 17.05 -5.96 7.12
CA ASP A 179 17.50 -7.27 7.54
C ASP A 179 16.38 -8.13 8.19
N HIS A 180 15.17 -7.58 8.30
CA HIS A 180 14.01 -8.24 8.92
C HIS A 180 12.70 -7.86 8.22
N SER A 181 11.65 -8.67 8.44
CA SER A 181 10.30 -8.34 7.96
C SER A 181 9.71 -7.22 8.81
N PRO A 182 9.46 -6.03 8.24
CA PRO A 182 8.90 -4.92 9.01
C PRO A 182 7.44 -5.18 9.40
N PRO A 183 6.93 -4.53 10.46
CA PRO A 183 5.52 -4.51 10.81
C PRO A 183 4.64 -4.01 9.64
N ALA A 184 3.34 -4.33 9.68
CA ALA A 184 2.39 -3.77 8.72
C ALA A 184 2.44 -2.25 8.76
N TRP A 185 2.33 -1.61 7.60
CA TRP A 185 2.42 -0.15 7.44
C TRP A 185 3.77 0.49 7.75
N ALA A 186 4.77 -0.25 8.26
CA ALA A 186 6.08 0.33 8.57
C ALA A 186 6.74 0.96 7.35
N GLY A 187 6.67 0.30 6.19
CA GLY A 187 7.17 0.84 4.93
C GLY A 187 6.48 2.13 4.52
N THR A 188 5.16 2.16 4.59
CA THR A 188 4.36 3.36 4.26
C THR A 188 4.65 4.51 5.23
N ARG A 189 4.73 4.24 6.55
CA ARG A 189 5.11 5.25 7.55
C ARG A 189 6.52 5.76 7.34
N TRP A 190 7.48 4.85 7.12
CA TRP A 190 8.85 5.22 6.82
C TRP A 190 8.93 6.13 5.59
N PHE A 191 8.25 5.75 4.49
CA PHE A 191 8.22 6.56 3.28
C PHE A 191 7.68 7.96 3.56
N LEU A 192 6.49 8.07 4.16
CA LEU A 192 5.82 9.35 4.36
C LEU A 192 6.52 10.24 5.41
N ASP A 193 7.09 9.66 6.47
CA ASP A 193 7.59 10.40 7.63
C ASP A 193 9.11 10.63 7.59
N ARG A 194 9.86 9.79 6.85
CA ARG A 194 11.32 9.74 6.93
C ARG A 194 12.04 10.04 5.62
N THR A 195 11.35 10.02 4.48
CA THR A 195 11.99 10.27 3.17
C THR A 195 11.67 11.66 2.64
N GLU A 196 12.57 12.21 1.84
CA GLU A 196 12.35 13.51 1.20
C GLU A 196 11.25 13.42 0.14
N ALA A 197 11.16 12.30 -0.59
CA ALA A 197 10.07 12.08 -1.53
C ALA A 197 8.71 11.97 -0.84
N GLY A 198 8.63 11.35 0.32
CA GLY A 198 7.40 11.29 1.12
C GLY A 198 6.92 12.69 1.54
N LYS A 199 7.84 13.56 1.97
CA LYS A 199 7.53 14.97 2.28
C LYS A 199 6.98 15.72 1.06
N VAL A 200 7.58 15.52 -0.12
CA VAL A 200 7.11 16.12 -1.38
C VAL A 200 5.71 15.62 -1.73
N VAL A 201 5.45 14.32 -1.63
CA VAL A 201 4.11 13.75 -1.88
C VAL A 201 3.06 14.34 -0.94
N MET A 202 3.39 14.49 0.34
CA MET A 202 2.47 15.09 1.32
C MET A 202 2.23 16.58 1.08
N ALA A 203 3.26 17.34 0.70
CA ALA A 203 3.13 18.75 0.34
C ALA A 203 2.28 18.94 -0.93
N ALA A 204 2.52 18.14 -1.96
CA ALA A 204 1.71 18.16 -3.19
C ALA A 204 0.25 17.78 -2.92
N ARG A 205 0.01 16.78 -2.07
CA ARG A 205 -1.35 16.39 -1.62
C ARG A 205 -2.06 17.55 -0.96
N GLN A 206 -1.39 18.25 -0.05
CA GLN A 206 -1.96 19.41 0.65
C GLN A 206 -2.24 20.56 -0.34
N ALA A 207 -1.30 20.87 -1.23
CA ALA A 207 -1.48 21.92 -2.23
C ALA A 207 -2.71 21.66 -3.13
N MET A 208 -2.94 20.40 -3.54
CA MET A 208 -4.12 20.03 -4.31
C MET A 208 -5.42 20.15 -3.51
N ALA A 209 -5.42 19.78 -2.23
CA ALA A 209 -6.56 19.93 -1.35
C ALA A 209 -6.91 21.42 -1.16
N ASP A 210 -5.90 22.26 -0.92
CA ASP A 210 -6.06 23.72 -0.73
C ASP A 210 -6.53 24.41 -2.03
N ALA A 211 -6.13 23.90 -3.19
CA ALA A 211 -6.59 24.36 -4.50
C ALA A 211 -8.04 23.92 -4.82
N GLY A 212 -8.67 23.10 -3.97
CA GLY A 212 -10.05 22.64 -4.16
C GLY A 212 -10.18 21.56 -5.24
N GLU A 213 -9.13 20.81 -5.52
CA GLU A 213 -9.18 19.66 -6.44
C GLU A 213 -10.15 18.59 -5.91
N ALA A 214 -10.75 17.81 -6.82
CA ALA A 214 -11.68 16.76 -6.45
C ALA A 214 -11.01 15.71 -5.53
N GLN A 215 -11.65 15.38 -4.40
CA GLN A 215 -11.11 14.48 -3.38
C GLN A 215 -10.49 13.17 -3.93
N PRO A 216 -11.07 12.45 -4.92
CA PRO A 216 -10.46 11.23 -5.44
C PRO A 216 -9.08 11.42 -6.08
N ILE A 217 -8.72 12.64 -6.47
CA ILE A 217 -7.45 12.97 -7.14
C ILE A 217 -6.29 12.95 -6.14
N TRP A 218 -6.49 13.52 -4.95
CA TRP A 218 -5.43 13.73 -3.96
C TRP A 218 -5.58 12.87 -2.70
N PHE A 219 -6.80 12.51 -2.29
CA PHE A 219 -7.03 11.84 -1.00
C PHE A 219 -6.25 10.54 -0.86
N TYR A 220 -6.23 9.71 -1.92
CA TYR A 220 -5.56 8.42 -1.93
C TYR A 220 -4.05 8.47 -2.20
N MET A 221 -3.44 9.65 -2.21
CA MET A 221 -1.97 9.79 -2.26
C MET A 221 -1.30 9.32 -0.96
N ALA A 222 -2.01 9.37 0.15
CA ALA A 222 -1.59 8.83 1.44
C ALA A 222 -2.76 8.12 2.13
N PRO A 223 -2.50 7.33 3.21
CA PRO A 223 -3.57 6.79 4.07
C PRO A 223 -4.48 7.88 4.62
N GLY A 224 -5.74 7.55 4.86
CA GLY A 224 -6.77 8.52 5.25
C GLY A 224 -6.61 9.12 6.66
N ASP A 225 -5.71 8.59 7.46
CA ASP A 225 -5.32 9.08 8.79
C ASP A 225 -4.15 10.09 8.75
N ARG A 226 -3.73 10.52 7.54
CA ARG A 226 -2.61 11.44 7.28
C ARG A 226 -3.07 12.71 6.58
#